data_178b0b6f5a680f1343e40e5133a67891
#
_entry.id   178b0b6f5a680f1343e40e5133a67891
#
_cell.length_a   1.000
_cell.length_b   1.000
_cell.length_c   1.000
_cell.angle_alpha   90.00
_cell.angle_beta   90.00
_cell.angle_gamma   90.00
#
_symmetry.space_group_name_H-M   'P 1'
#
loop_
_entity.id
_entity.type
_entity.pdbx_description
1 polymer ?
#
loop_
_entity_poly.entity_id
_entity_poly.type
_entity_poly.pdbx_seq_one_letter_code
_entity_poly.pdbx_strand_id
1 'polypeptide(L)'
;MNSPGVCLQLDIGNTRAKWRLVNGNKVISRGDYRPNDESSQQRLLNCCESLDHIWVSSVTTAASELLLSRLLENQWGIAPWFARSESRT
;
A
#
# COMPACT_ATOMS: atom_id res chain seq x y z
N MET A 1 6.04 19.75 -17.31
CA MET A 1 5.21 19.28 -17.08
C MET A 1 5.21 18.36 -16.13
N ASN A 2 4.50 18.29 -15.32
CA ASN A 2 4.51 17.50 -14.33
C ASN A 2 3.81 16.31 -14.56
N SER A 3 4.38 15.19 -14.58
CA SER A 3 3.65 14.04 -14.60
C SER A 3 3.15 13.76 -13.28
N PRO A 4 1.94 13.46 -13.10
CA PRO A 4 1.41 13.11 -11.83
C PRO A 4 2.07 11.84 -11.39
N GLY A 5 2.42 11.75 -10.22
CA GLY A 5 3.06 10.57 -9.72
C GLY A 5 2.14 9.38 -9.63
N VAL A 6 2.74 8.21 -9.58
CA VAL A 6 1.99 6.97 -9.38
C VAL A 6 2.02 6.67 -7.89
N CYS A 7 0.86 6.49 -7.30
CA CYS A 7 0.73 6.28 -5.87
C CYS A 7 0.05 4.95 -5.60
N LEU A 8 0.64 4.17 -4.72
CA LEU A 8 0.01 2.94 -4.27
C LEU A 8 -0.71 3.27 -2.96
N GLN A 9 -1.98 3.00 -2.92
CA GLN A 9 -2.79 3.25 -1.74
C GLN A 9 -3.25 1.93 -1.16
N LEU A 10 -2.97 1.70 0.12
CA LEU A 10 -3.41 0.50 0.79
C LEU A 10 -4.35 0.87 1.92
N ASP A 11 -5.40 0.08 2.06
CA ASP A 11 -6.37 0.27 3.11
C ASP A 11 -6.41 -1.04 3.88
N ILE A 12 -5.85 -1.08 5.08
CA ILE A 12 -5.69 -2.30 5.83
C ILE A 12 -6.61 -2.32 7.02
N GLY A 13 -7.58 -3.21 6.98
CA GLY A 13 -8.51 -3.39 8.07
C GLY A 13 -8.11 -4.61 8.89
N ASN A 14 -8.96 -4.99 9.81
CA ASN A 14 -8.69 -6.12 10.69
C ASN A 14 -8.72 -7.45 9.97
N THR A 15 -9.62 -7.62 9.04
CA THR A 15 -9.77 -8.90 8.35
C THR A 15 -9.45 -8.81 6.88
N ARG A 16 -9.45 -7.61 6.32
CA ARG A 16 -9.22 -7.46 4.91
C ARG A 16 -8.33 -6.29 4.64
N ALA A 17 -7.56 -6.39 3.59
CA ALA A 17 -6.77 -5.28 3.12
C ALA A 17 -6.97 -5.16 1.63
N LYS A 18 -7.06 -3.94 1.15
CA LYS A 18 -7.23 -3.67 -0.26
C LYS A 18 -6.21 -2.65 -0.69
N TRP A 19 -5.84 -2.72 -1.95
CA TRP A 19 -4.92 -1.73 -2.48
C TRP A 19 -5.42 -1.24 -3.84
N ARG A 20 -4.98 -0.06 -4.19
CA ARG A 20 -5.22 0.45 -5.52
C ARG A 20 -4.03 1.26 -5.97
N LEU A 21 -3.79 1.23 -7.25
CA LEU A 21 -2.70 1.97 -7.84
C LEU A 21 -3.32 3.15 -8.58
N VAL A 22 -2.89 4.34 -8.24
CA VAL A 22 -3.51 5.54 -8.75
C VAL A 22 -2.47 6.39 -9.46
N ASN A 23 -2.85 6.93 -10.61
CA ASN A 23 -1.98 7.84 -11.32
C ASN A 23 -2.78 9.12 -11.50
N GLY A 24 -2.41 10.14 -10.75
CA GLY A 24 -3.18 11.38 -10.73
C GLY A 24 -4.56 11.10 -10.17
N ASN A 25 -5.57 11.28 -10.98
CA ASN A 25 -6.94 11.05 -10.54
C ASN A 25 -7.50 9.75 -11.01
N LYS A 26 -6.69 8.92 -11.66
CA LYS A 26 -7.21 7.68 -12.21
C LYS A 26 -6.72 6.48 -11.47
N VAL A 27 -7.62 5.55 -11.18
CA VAL A 27 -7.25 4.27 -10.61
C VAL A 27 -6.82 3.37 -11.75
N ILE A 28 -5.54 2.96 -11.75
CA ILE A 28 -5.01 2.13 -12.81
C ILE A 28 -5.30 0.67 -12.54
N SER A 29 -5.21 0.27 -11.28
CA SER A 29 -5.36 -1.13 -10.92
C SER A 29 -5.75 -1.22 -9.46
N ARG A 30 -6.28 -2.35 -9.05
CA ARG A 30 -6.66 -2.56 -7.66
C ARG A 30 -6.69 -4.05 -7.36
N GLY A 31 -6.61 -4.38 -6.09
CA GLY A 31 -6.65 -5.78 -5.69
C GLY A 31 -6.78 -5.94 -4.21
N ASP A 32 -6.76 -7.19 -3.77
CA ASP A 32 -6.83 -7.52 -2.36
C ASP A 32 -5.46 -7.93 -1.89
N TYR A 33 -5.19 -7.75 -0.62
CA TYR A 33 -3.94 -8.15 -0.02
C TYR A 33 -4.22 -8.93 1.24
N ARG A 34 -3.60 -10.09 1.38
CA ARG A 34 -3.72 -10.88 2.57
C ARG A 34 -2.32 -11.25 3.05
N PRO A 35 -1.99 -10.97 4.30
CA PRO A 35 -0.63 -11.21 4.79
C PRO A 35 -0.18 -12.65 4.69
N ASN A 36 -1.12 -13.59 4.82
CA ASN A 36 -0.77 -15.00 4.79
C ASN A 36 -0.89 -15.63 3.43
N ASP A 37 -1.17 -14.86 2.39
CA ASP A 37 -1.39 -15.39 1.08
C ASP A 37 -0.31 -14.88 0.15
N GLU A 38 0.61 -15.74 -0.23
CA GLU A 38 1.68 -15.35 -1.11
C GLU A 38 1.20 -14.86 -2.46
N SER A 39 0.14 -15.43 -2.97
CA SER A 39 -0.38 -15.00 -4.27
C SER A 39 -0.82 -13.56 -4.23
N SER A 40 -1.50 -13.17 -3.18
CA SER A 40 -1.96 -11.77 -3.08
C SER A 40 -0.78 -10.84 -2.86
N GLN A 41 0.25 -11.28 -2.14
CA GLN A 41 1.44 -10.48 -1.96
C GLN A 41 2.16 -10.28 -3.30
N GLN A 42 2.27 -11.33 -4.08
CA GLN A 42 2.91 -11.24 -5.38
C GLN A 42 2.15 -10.30 -6.31
N ARG A 43 0.84 -10.35 -6.28
CA ARG A 43 0.05 -9.45 -7.11
C ARG A 43 0.28 -8.00 -6.72
N LEU A 44 0.36 -7.74 -5.42
CA LEU A 44 0.62 -6.40 -4.95
C LEU A 44 2.00 -5.94 -5.39
N LEU A 45 3.01 -6.78 -5.18
CA LEU A 45 4.38 -6.40 -5.49
C LEU A 45 4.63 -6.29 -6.99
N ASN A 46 3.82 -6.94 -7.79
CA ASN A 46 3.96 -6.89 -9.24
C ASN A 46 2.98 -5.92 -9.89
N CYS A 47 2.30 -5.11 -9.13
CA CYS A 47 1.29 -4.22 -9.69
C CYS A 47 1.91 -3.13 -10.57
N CYS A 48 3.15 -2.79 -10.33
CA CYS A 48 3.84 -1.84 -11.20
C CYS A 48 5.33 -1.93 -10.96
N GLU A 49 6.09 -1.41 -11.88
CA GLU A 49 7.55 -1.47 -11.78
C GLU A 49 8.10 -0.39 -10.88
N SER A 50 7.52 0.76 -10.89
CA SER A 50 8.03 1.86 -10.06
C SER A 50 6.89 2.67 -9.51
N LEU A 51 7.13 3.25 -8.35
CA LEU A 51 6.15 4.07 -7.67
C LEU A 51 6.80 5.35 -7.24
N ASP A 52 6.01 6.39 -7.07
CA ASP A 52 6.49 7.64 -6.52
C ASP A 52 6.12 7.77 -5.06
N HIS A 53 4.98 7.24 -4.66
CA HIS A 53 4.52 7.34 -3.29
C HIS A 53 3.77 6.10 -2.88
N ILE A 54 3.81 5.78 -1.59
CA ILE A 54 3.03 4.70 -1.03
C ILE A 54 2.30 5.25 0.18
N TRP A 55 0.99 5.14 0.15
CA TRP A 55 0.14 5.66 1.20
C TRP A 55 -0.60 4.49 1.83
N VAL A 56 -0.50 4.33 3.13
CA VAL A 56 -1.15 3.23 3.83
C VAL A 56 -2.08 3.76 4.90
N SER A 57 -3.32 3.34 4.86
CA SER A 57 -4.29 3.61 5.91
C SER A 57 -4.47 2.30 6.65
N SER A 58 -4.18 2.25 7.92
CA SER A 58 -4.13 1.00 8.64
C SER A 58 -4.75 1.10 10.00
N VAL A 59 -5.48 0.06 10.39
CA VAL A 59 -6.01 -0.05 11.75
C VAL A 59 -5.44 -1.28 12.43
N THR A 60 -4.35 -1.81 11.92
CA THR A 60 -3.75 -3.01 12.48
C THR A 60 -2.64 -2.64 13.48
N THR A 61 -1.92 -3.63 13.94
CA THR A 61 -0.89 -3.42 14.93
C THR A 61 0.39 -2.85 14.31
N ALA A 62 1.20 -2.26 15.14
CA ALA A 62 2.48 -1.72 14.68
C ALA A 62 3.37 -2.81 14.11
N ALA A 63 3.31 -4.02 14.67
CA ALA A 63 4.13 -5.11 14.16
C ALA A 63 3.74 -5.48 12.73
N SER A 64 2.45 -5.52 12.44
CA SER A 64 1.97 -5.82 11.10
C SER A 64 2.36 -4.72 10.13
N GLU A 65 2.28 -3.47 10.59
CA GLU A 65 2.65 -2.34 9.75
C GLU A 65 4.13 -2.37 9.43
N LEU A 66 4.96 -2.77 10.39
CA LEU A 66 6.39 -2.83 10.16
C LEU A 66 6.75 -3.89 9.12
N LEU A 67 6.10 -5.04 9.19
CA LEU A 67 6.35 -6.09 8.21
C LEU A 67 5.96 -5.63 6.81
N LEU A 68 4.82 -4.99 6.72
CA LEU A 68 4.35 -4.48 5.43
C LEU A 68 5.30 -3.40 4.91
N SER A 69 5.75 -2.54 5.81
CA SER A 69 6.65 -1.47 5.43
C SER A 69 7.94 -2.02 4.82
N ARG A 70 8.50 -3.05 5.44
CA ARG A 70 9.71 -3.66 4.93
C ARG A 70 9.49 -4.31 3.57
N LEU A 71 8.36 -4.97 3.41
CA LEU A 71 8.04 -5.61 2.15
C LEU A 71 7.96 -4.58 1.03
N LEU A 72 7.29 -3.48 1.29
CA LEU A 72 7.12 -2.44 0.27
C LEU A 72 8.42 -1.71 -0.01
N GLU A 73 9.19 -1.44 1.04
CA GLU A 73 10.46 -0.77 0.86
C GLU A 73 11.42 -1.63 0.07
N ASN A 74 11.44 -2.93 0.32
CA ASN A 74 12.31 -3.82 -0.42
C ASN A 74 11.94 -3.89 -1.89
N GLN A 75 10.67 -3.75 -2.19
CA GLN A 75 10.22 -3.87 -3.57
C GLN A 75 10.49 -2.61 -4.37
N TRP A 76 10.21 -1.46 -3.82
CA TRP A 76 10.30 -0.21 -4.57
C TRP A 76 11.31 0.79 -4.04
N GLY A 77 11.92 0.52 -2.91
CA GLY A 77 12.89 1.43 -2.33
C GLY A 77 12.28 2.71 -1.78
N ILE A 78 10.99 2.69 -1.51
CA ILE A 78 10.29 3.84 -1.01
C ILE A 78 9.64 3.50 0.30
N ALA A 79 9.81 4.35 1.30
CA ALA A 79 9.19 4.14 2.59
C ALA A 79 7.71 4.52 2.51
N PRO A 80 6.81 3.67 2.95
CA PRO A 80 5.38 4.01 2.92
C PRO A 80 5.04 5.05 3.98
N TRP A 81 4.08 5.87 3.67
CA TRP A 81 3.58 6.86 4.60
C TRP A 81 2.30 6.31 5.21
N PHE A 82 2.25 6.20 6.53
CA PHE A 82 1.11 5.64 7.20
C PHE A 82 0.19 6.73 7.73
N ALA A 83 -1.03 6.74 7.22
CA ALA A 83 -2.05 7.65 7.70
C ALA A 83 -2.77 6.98 8.84
N ARG A 84 -2.68 7.53 10.06
CA ARG A 84 -3.37 6.95 11.16
C ARG A 84 -4.62 7.66 11.36
N SER A 85 -5.67 6.98 11.41
CA SER A 85 -6.87 7.59 11.71
C SER A 85 -6.99 7.56 13.15
N GLU A 86 -6.60 8.50 13.86
CA GLU A 86 -6.63 8.49 15.18
C GLU A 86 -7.70 9.08 15.65
N SER A 87 -8.44 8.57 16.18
CA SER A 87 -9.45 9.19 16.74
C SER A 87 -9.15 9.66 17.91
N ARG A 88 -8.81 10.25 18.30
CA ARG A 88 -8.57 10.63 19.33
C ARG A 88 -9.32 10.99 20.00
N THR A 89 -9.58 10.84 20.53
CA THR A 89 -10.36 11.16 21.12
C THR A 89 -10.37 11.46 21.80
#